data_f56d130221f69d7399ae52f9dc632805
#
_entry.id   f56d130221f69d7399ae52f9dc632805
#
_cell.length_a   1.000
_cell.length_b   1.000
_cell.length_c   1.000
_cell.angle_alpha   90.00
_cell.angle_beta   90.00
_cell.angle_gamma   90.00
#
_symmetry.space_group_name_H-M   'P 1'
#
loop_
_entity.id
_entity.type
_entity.pdbx_description
1 polymer ?
#
loop_
_entity_poly.entity_id
_entity_poly.type
_entity_poly.pdbx_seq_one_letter_code
_entity_poly.pdbx_strand_id
1 'polypeptide(L)'
;MATYFVRQLVDAFQIQYHYLVDNKYIFQDLLSILYSNGQPTFLSTALSFSLTVVVAPISEELIDRGYFMNTFFSQSKYYLDVILSALIFGLSHLVLSHCDPISLIIYSFVGLFFALVYRWTKNLKITILCHSFFNFLIYAKPIWIFVYNYIYYHFFR
;
A
#
# COMPACT_ATOMS: atom_id res chain seq x y z
N MET A 1 -4.15 -8.24 23.87
CA MET A 1 -3.16 -8.45 22.79
C MET A 1 -3.77 -8.28 21.41
N ALA A 2 -4.92 -8.89 21.10
CA ALA A 2 -5.65 -8.63 19.85
C ALA A 2 -5.97 -7.14 19.65
N THR A 3 -6.30 -6.42 20.74
CA THR A 3 -6.56 -4.98 20.75
C THR A 3 -5.36 -4.12 20.34
N TYR A 4 -4.14 -4.51 20.68
CA TYR A 4 -2.92 -3.78 20.29
C TYR A 4 -2.61 -3.91 18.80
N PHE A 5 -2.80 -5.11 18.25
CA PHE A 5 -2.61 -5.40 16.83
C PHE A 5 -3.61 -4.63 15.95
N VAL A 6 -4.88 -4.71 16.34
CA VAL A 6 -5.96 -3.98 15.67
C VAL A 6 -5.69 -2.48 15.72
N ARG A 7 -5.20 -1.96 16.85
CA ARG A 7 -4.85 -0.55 17.00
C ARG A 7 -3.70 -0.12 16.09
N GLN A 8 -2.67 -0.94 15.90
CA GLN A 8 -1.58 -0.65 14.96
C GLN A 8 -2.03 -0.67 13.49
N LEU A 9 -2.94 -1.58 13.13
CA LEU A 9 -3.57 -1.56 11.80
C LEU A 9 -4.43 -0.30 11.63
N VAL A 10 -5.17 0.08 12.67
CA VAL A 10 -6.00 1.29 12.70
C VAL A 10 -5.13 2.53 12.59
N ASP A 11 -4.05 2.62 13.36
CA ASP A 11 -3.15 3.78 13.35
C ASP A 11 -2.46 3.92 11.99
N ALA A 12 -2.02 2.81 11.39
CA ALA A 12 -1.47 2.80 10.03
C ALA A 12 -2.51 3.23 8.98
N PHE A 13 -3.77 2.84 9.18
CA PHE A 13 -4.87 3.21 8.29
C PHE A 13 -5.34 4.65 8.52
N GLN A 14 -5.39 5.14 9.76
CA GLN A 14 -5.74 6.52 10.10
C GLN A 14 -4.71 7.52 9.55
N ILE A 15 -3.42 7.20 9.61
CA ILE A 15 -2.36 8.04 9.03
C ILE A 15 -2.57 8.18 7.51
N GLN A 16 -2.99 7.13 6.84
CA GLN A 16 -3.21 7.14 5.38
C GLN A 16 -4.52 7.82 4.97
N TYR A 17 -5.55 7.80 5.83
CA TYR A 17 -6.89 8.31 5.51
C TYR A 17 -7.19 9.73 6.01
N HIS A 18 -6.41 10.26 6.93
CA HIS A 18 -6.67 11.57 7.57
C HIS A 18 -6.67 12.76 6.58
N TYR A 19 -6.21 12.54 5.35
CA TYR A 19 -6.06 13.57 4.32
C TYR A 19 -7.13 13.58 3.24
N LEU A 20 -8.03 12.58 3.18
CA LEU A 20 -8.89 12.42 2.01
C LEU A 20 -10.28 13.05 2.10
N VAL A 21 -10.75 13.46 3.28
CA VAL A 21 -12.14 13.94 3.40
C VAL A 21 -12.25 15.14 4.34
N ASP A 22 -12.29 16.33 3.77
CA ASP A 22 -12.64 17.58 4.45
C ASP A 22 -14.15 17.69 4.78
N ASN A 23 -14.88 16.57 4.67
CA ASN A 23 -16.32 16.51 4.93
C ASN A 23 -16.58 15.76 6.25
N LYS A 24 -16.48 16.51 7.35
CA LYS A 24 -16.53 16.04 8.73
C LYS A 24 -17.72 15.11 9.05
N TYR A 25 -18.86 15.30 8.41
CA TYR A 25 -20.07 14.53 8.70
C TYR A 25 -20.05 13.17 8.00
N ILE A 26 -19.72 13.14 6.71
CA ILE A 26 -19.59 11.88 5.94
C ILE A 26 -18.49 11.01 6.54
N PHE A 27 -17.41 11.63 7.00
CA PHE A 27 -16.30 10.92 7.65
C PHE A 27 -16.71 10.30 8.99
N GLN A 28 -17.50 11.00 9.81
CA GLN A 28 -17.99 10.46 11.09
C GLN A 28 -18.97 9.30 10.88
N ASP A 29 -19.87 9.39 9.91
CA ASP A 29 -20.79 8.30 9.57
C ASP A 29 -20.02 7.09 9.03
N LEU A 30 -19.04 7.31 8.16
CA LEU A 30 -18.17 6.25 7.65
C LEU A 30 -17.38 5.59 8.79
N LEU A 31 -16.82 6.38 9.71
CA LEU A 31 -16.10 5.85 10.87
C LEU A 31 -17.01 5.01 11.78
N SER A 32 -18.27 5.38 11.96
CA SER A 32 -19.21 4.61 12.79
C SER A 32 -19.52 3.24 12.18
N ILE A 33 -19.53 3.14 10.85
CA ILE A 33 -19.71 1.88 10.12
C ILE A 33 -18.44 1.03 10.17
N LEU A 34 -17.28 1.67 10.06
CA LEU A 34 -15.98 0.99 10.00
C LEU A 34 -15.43 0.61 11.38
N TYR A 35 -15.83 1.33 12.42
CA TYR A 35 -15.33 1.12 13.77
C TYR A 35 -16.51 0.92 14.76
N SER A 36 -16.47 -0.18 15.49
CA SER A 36 -17.38 -0.43 16.60
C SER A 36 -16.61 -0.30 17.90
N ASN A 37 -17.03 0.64 18.78
CA ASN A 37 -16.35 0.94 20.04
C ASN A 37 -14.85 1.25 19.91
N GLY A 38 -14.47 1.98 18.86
CA GLY A 38 -13.07 2.33 18.57
C GLY A 38 -12.22 1.16 18.07
N GLN A 39 -12.85 0.03 17.71
CA GLN A 39 -12.19 -1.12 17.10
C GLN A 39 -12.65 -1.29 15.63
N PRO A 40 -11.75 -1.63 14.70
CA PRO A 40 -12.15 -1.89 13.32
C PRO A 40 -13.06 -3.09 13.25
N THR A 41 -14.12 -2.97 12.48
CA THR A 41 -15.02 -4.08 12.18
C THR A 41 -14.37 -5.05 11.19
N PHE A 42 -14.93 -6.25 11.08
CA PHE A 42 -14.53 -7.18 10.02
C PHE A 42 -14.66 -6.54 8.62
N LEU A 43 -15.71 -5.78 8.41
CA LEU A 43 -15.94 -5.08 7.14
C LEU A 43 -14.82 -4.08 6.83
N SER A 44 -14.41 -3.25 7.81
CA SER A 44 -13.33 -2.29 7.61
C SER A 44 -12.01 -2.96 7.29
N THR A 45 -11.71 -4.06 7.99
CA THR A 45 -10.49 -4.83 7.76
C THR A 45 -10.49 -5.47 6.37
N ALA A 46 -11.61 -6.06 5.96
CA ALA A 46 -11.75 -6.68 4.64
C ALA A 46 -11.67 -5.64 3.51
N LEU A 47 -12.32 -4.48 3.69
CA LEU A 47 -12.23 -3.38 2.72
C LEU A 47 -10.80 -2.84 2.62
N SER A 48 -10.15 -2.58 3.74
CA SER A 48 -8.77 -2.11 3.79
C SER A 48 -7.82 -3.09 3.10
N PHE A 49 -7.94 -4.38 3.41
CA PHE A 49 -7.18 -5.43 2.75
C PHE A 49 -7.40 -5.41 1.23
N SER A 50 -8.67 -5.41 0.80
CA SER A 50 -9.01 -5.42 -0.62
C SER A 50 -8.50 -4.19 -1.36
N LEU A 51 -8.63 -3.01 -0.75
CA LEU A 51 -8.10 -1.76 -1.32
C LEU A 51 -6.58 -1.78 -1.45
N THR A 52 -5.88 -2.16 -0.38
CA THR A 52 -4.41 -2.10 -0.34
C THR A 52 -3.75 -3.22 -1.15
N VAL A 53 -4.29 -4.44 -1.09
CA VAL A 53 -3.64 -5.61 -1.70
C VAL A 53 -4.09 -5.87 -3.13
N VAL A 54 -5.30 -5.41 -3.51
CA VAL A 54 -5.86 -5.70 -4.83
C VAL A 54 -6.06 -4.43 -5.65
N VAL A 55 -6.87 -3.49 -5.15
CA VAL A 55 -7.31 -2.34 -5.96
C VAL A 55 -6.18 -1.35 -6.21
N ALA A 56 -5.42 -0.98 -5.17
CA ALA A 56 -4.31 -0.04 -5.31
C ALA A 56 -3.24 -0.56 -6.29
N PRO A 57 -2.70 -1.79 -6.16
CA PRO A 57 -1.75 -2.32 -7.13
C PRO A 57 -2.27 -2.34 -8.56
N ILE A 58 -3.53 -2.69 -8.78
CA ILE A 58 -4.11 -2.67 -10.13
C ILE A 58 -4.12 -1.25 -10.69
N SER A 59 -4.64 -0.28 -9.94
CA SER A 59 -4.76 1.10 -10.42
C SER A 59 -3.40 1.77 -10.62
N GLU A 60 -2.48 1.58 -9.69
CA GLU A 60 -1.14 2.16 -9.75
C GLU A 60 -0.31 1.58 -10.91
N GLU A 61 -0.31 0.25 -11.08
CA GLU A 61 0.40 -0.36 -12.19
C GLU A 61 -0.21 -0.03 -13.56
N LEU A 62 -1.53 0.11 -13.66
CA LEU A 62 -2.18 0.57 -14.89
C LEU A 62 -1.75 1.99 -15.26
N ILE A 63 -1.67 2.90 -14.30
CA ILE A 63 -1.26 4.29 -14.53
C ILE A 63 0.24 4.37 -14.81
N ASP A 64 1.08 3.83 -13.93
CA ASP A 64 2.51 4.04 -13.98
C ASP A 64 3.19 3.20 -15.06
N ARG A 65 2.77 1.95 -15.24
CA ARG A 65 3.40 1.01 -16.19
C ARG A 65 2.59 0.87 -17.45
N GLY A 66 1.28 0.69 -17.31
CA GLY A 66 0.39 0.54 -18.45
C GLY A 66 0.31 1.80 -19.29
N TYR A 67 0.15 2.95 -18.67
CA TYR A 67 0.03 4.22 -19.40
C TYR A 67 1.36 4.99 -19.48
N PHE A 68 1.93 5.39 -18.32
CA PHE A 68 3.07 6.31 -18.31
C PHE A 68 4.32 5.74 -19.02
N MET A 69 4.78 4.55 -18.64
CA MET A 69 5.99 3.96 -19.25
C MET A 69 5.82 3.65 -20.74
N ASN A 70 4.59 3.39 -21.22
CA ASN A 70 4.35 3.12 -22.64
C ASN A 70 4.18 4.40 -23.46
N THR A 71 3.72 5.50 -22.83
CA THR A 71 3.46 6.77 -23.53
C THR A 71 4.71 7.66 -23.54
N PHE A 72 5.43 7.73 -22.40
CA PHE A 72 6.55 8.63 -22.23
C PHE A 72 7.86 7.84 -22.17
N PHE A 73 8.82 8.23 -23.04
CA PHE A 73 10.17 7.65 -23.08
C PHE A 73 10.23 6.12 -23.25
N SER A 74 9.20 5.53 -23.85
CA SER A 74 9.07 4.07 -24.00
C SER A 74 10.37 3.46 -24.51
N GLN A 75 10.88 2.46 -23.79
CA GLN A 75 12.10 1.72 -24.10
C GLN A 75 13.34 2.60 -24.27
N SER A 76 13.42 3.72 -23.58
CA SER A 76 14.59 4.59 -23.61
C SER A 76 15.88 3.80 -23.31
N LYS A 77 16.92 4.00 -24.14
CA LYS A 77 18.24 3.40 -23.90
C LYS A 77 18.89 3.83 -22.59
N TYR A 78 18.44 4.96 -22.03
CA TYR A 78 18.90 5.51 -20.75
C TYR A 78 17.99 5.15 -19.56
N TYR A 79 17.03 4.23 -19.75
CA TYR A 79 16.07 3.83 -18.72
C TYR A 79 15.22 4.99 -18.17
N LEU A 80 14.98 6.04 -18.96
CA LEU A 80 14.19 7.19 -18.53
C LEU A 80 12.74 6.80 -18.19
N ASP A 81 12.15 5.88 -18.93
CA ASP A 81 10.84 5.28 -18.63
C ASP A 81 10.79 4.67 -17.23
N VAL A 82 11.83 3.97 -16.83
CA VAL A 82 11.94 3.32 -15.50
C VAL A 82 12.16 4.36 -14.42
N ILE A 83 13.14 5.26 -14.60
CA ILE A 83 13.53 6.25 -13.59
C ILE A 83 12.36 7.21 -13.30
N LEU A 84 11.73 7.74 -14.36
CA LEU A 84 10.62 8.68 -14.20
C LEU A 84 9.38 8.02 -13.62
N SER A 85 9.05 6.78 -14.02
CA SER A 85 7.95 6.03 -13.41
C SER A 85 8.20 5.76 -11.92
N ALA A 86 9.44 5.44 -11.53
CA ALA A 86 9.81 5.25 -10.14
C ALA A 86 9.67 6.54 -9.30
N LEU A 87 10.09 7.68 -9.86
CA LEU A 87 9.94 8.98 -9.18
C LEU A 87 8.48 9.39 -9.06
N ILE A 88 7.66 9.19 -10.09
CA ILE A 88 6.23 9.48 -10.05
C ILE A 88 5.56 8.61 -8.99
N PHE A 89 5.88 7.32 -8.94
CA PHE A 89 5.38 6.42 -7.90
C PHE A 89 5.74 6.92 -6.49
N GLY A 90 6.98 7.34 -6.25
CA GLY A 90 7.40 7.93 -4.98
C GLY A 90 6.65 9.22 -4.65
N LEU A 91 6.51 10.13 -5.63
CA LEU A 91 5.82 11.40 -5.45
C LEU A 91 4.31 11.22 -5.19
N SER A 92 3.65 10.28 -5.87
CA SER A 92 2.23 10.00 -5.63
C SER A 92 1.97 9.54 -4.20
N HIS A 93 2.88 8.79 -3.61
CA HIS A 93 2.79 8.35 -2.22
C HIS A 93 3.05 9.48 -1.22
N LEU A 94 3.84 10.50 -1.57
CA LEU A 94 4.04 11.68 -0.73
C LEU A 94 2.81 12.59 -0.66
N VAL A 95 2.01 12.64 -1.72
CA VAL A 95 0.76 13.42 -1.72
C VAL A 95 -0.22 12.87 -0.67
N LEU A 96 -0.12 11.57 -0.39
CA LEU A 96 -0.98 10.85 0.56
C LEU A 96 -0.36 10.72 1.96
N SER A 97 0.92 11.07 2.13
CA SER A 97 1.64 11.00 3.39
C SER A 97 2.30 12.35 3.71
N HIS A 98 2.78 12.53 4.95
CA HIS A 98 3.62 13.70 5.25
C HIS A 98 4.82 13.73 4.31
N CYS A 99 5.09 14.90 3.69
CA CYS A 99 6.22 15.12 2.80
C CYS A 99 7.55 14.87 3.53
N ASP A 100 7.94 13.60 3.58
CA ASP A 100 9.17 13.15 4.21
C ASP A 100 10.14 12.65 3.13
N PRO A 101 11.37 13.20 3.05
CA PRO A 101 12.35 12.79 2.05
C PRO A 101 12.74 11.31 2.11
N ILE A 102 12.71 10.70 3.30
CA ILE A 102 13.03 9.27 3.48
C ILE A 102 11.93 8.42 2.83
N SER A 103 10.67 8.77 3.05
CA SER A 103 9.54 8.12 2.41
C SER A 103 9.59 8.23 0.88
N LEU A 104 9.96 9.40 0.34
CA LEU A 104 10.17 9.56 -1.10
C LEU A 104 11.20 8.57 -1.64
N ILE A 105 12.34 8.46 -0.97
CA ILE A 105 13.42 7.55 -1.38
C ILE A 105 12.91 6.10 -1.34
N ILE A 106 12.29 5.67 -0.25
CA ILE A 106 11.78 4.30 -0.08
C ILE A 106 10.76 3.96 -1.16
N TYR A 107 9.73 4.78 -1.35
CA TYR A 107 8.70 4.53 -2.36
C TYR A 107 9.23 4.61 -3.78
N SER A 108 10.20 5.49 -4.06
CA SER A 108 10.87 5.52 -5.36
C SER A 108 11.66 4.24 -5.64
N PHE A 109 12.32 3.66 -4.63
CA PHE A 109 13.00 2.35 -4.78
C PHE A 109 12.01 1.21 -5.03
N VAL A 110 10.88 1.19 -4.33
CA VAL A 110 9.81 0.22 -4.58
C VAL A 110 9.24 0.39 -6.00
N GLY A 111 8.98 1.64 -6.39
CA GLY A 111 8.56 1.98 -7.74
C GLY A 111 9.58 1.56 -8.81
N LEU A 112 10.88 1.73 -8.54
CA LEU A 112 11.96 1.28 -9.42
C LEU A 112 11.93 -0.23 -9.64
N PHE A 113 11.75 -0.99 -8.56
CA PHE A 113 11.63 -2.45 -8.65
C PHE A 113 10.49 -2.87 -9.58
N PHE A 114 9.28 -2.35 -9.39
CA PHE A 114 8.14 -2.69 -10.25
C PHE A 114 8.31 -2.21 -11.69
N ALA A 115 8.91 -1.03 -11.89
CA ALA A 115 9.21 -0.53 -13.23
C ALA A 115 10.21 -1.44 -13.99
N LEU A 116 11.21 -1.97 -13.31
CA LEU A 116 12.14 -2.95 -13.88
C LEU A 116 11.45 -4.27 -14.18
N VAL A 117 10.63 -4.79 -13.28
CA VAL A 117 9.83 -6.01 -13.51
C VAL A 117 8.98 -5.84 -14.77
N TYR A 118 8.29 -4.72 -14.90
CA TYR A 118 7.48 -4.43 -16.10
C TYR A 118 8.35 -4.32 -17.36
N ARG A 119 9.46 -3.60 -17.30
CA ARG A 119 10.35 -3.41 -18.45
C ARG A 119 10.90 -4.72 -19.00
N TRP A 120 11.24 -5.66 -18.10
CA TRP A 120 11.80 -6.97 -18.50
C TRP A 120 10.74 -7.96 -18.96
N THR A 121 9.61 -8.00 -18.26
CA THR A 121 8.56 -8.98 -18.56
C THR A 121 7.62 -8.53 -19.67
N LYS A 122 7.47 -7.22 -19.87
CA LYS A 122 6.44 -6.61 -20.74
C LYS A 122 5.02 -7.07 -20.42
N ASN A 123 4.81 -7.52 -19.19
CA ASN A 123 3.57 -8.11 -18.77
C ASN A 123 3.05 -7.42 -17.52
N LEU A 124 2.03 -6.58 -17.72
CA LEU A 124 1.41 -5.81 -16.65
C LEU A 124 0.81 -6.70 -15.56
N LYS A 125 0.27 -7.88 -15.92
CA LYS A 125 -0.29 -8.82 -14.93
C LYS A 125 0.77 -9.32 -13.97
N ILE A 126 1.99 -9.59 -14.45
CA ILE A 126 3.11 -10.01 -13.58
C ILE A 126 3.46 -8.89 -12.60
N THR A 127 3.52 -7.65 -13.09
CA THR A 127 3.86 -6.51 -12.23
C THR A 127 2.78 -6.26 -11.18
N ILE A 128 1.50 -6.31 -11.56
CA ILE A 128 0.37 -6.21 -10.63
C ILE A 128 0.46 -7.32 -9.57
N LEU A 129 0.70 -8.58 -9.96
CA LEU A 129 0.83 -9.68 -9.01
C LEU A 129 2.02 -9.49 -8.05
N CYS A 130 3.18 -9.05 -8.57
CA CYS A 130 4.34 -8.74 -7.73
C CYS A 130 4.03 -7.62 -6.73
N HIS A 131 3.35 -6.57 -7.16
CA HIS A 131 2.96 -5.46 -6.28
C HIS A 131 1.92 -5.90 -5.25
N SER A 132 0.88 -6.61 -5.66
CA SER A 132 -0.12 -7.18 -4.74
C SER A 132 0.53 -8.10 -3.69
N PHE A 133 1.47 -8.93 -4.12
CA PHE A 133 2.20 -9.81 -3.21
C PHE A 133 3.08 -9.03 -2.23
N PHE A 134 3.75 -7.98 -2.69
CA PHE A 134 4.54 -7.09 -1.82
C PHE A 134 3.64 -6.43 -0.75
N ASN A 135 2.50 -5.87 -1.15
CA ASN A 135 1.54 -5.27 -0.23
C ASN A 135 0.94 -6.32 0.73
N PHE A 136 0.67 -7.53 0.24
CA PHE A 136 0.24 -8.65 1.09
C PHE A 136 1.28 -8.99 2.16
N LEU A 137 2.56 -9.03 1.83
CA LEU A 137 3.62 -9.30 2.82
C LEU A 137 3.68 -8.23 3.92
N ILE A 138 3.52 -6.95 3.54
CA ILE A 138 3.42 -5.86 4.52
C ILE A 138 2.22 -6.07 5.43
N TYR A 139 1.07 -6.42 4.86
CA TYR A 139 -0.15 -6.72 5.60
C TYR A 139 -0.05 -7.96 6.48
N ALA A 140 0.70 -8.97 6.06
CA ALA A 140 0.90 -10.21 6.80
C ALA A 140 1.84 -10.05 8.01
N LYS A 141 2.71 -9.05 8.03
CA LYS A 141 3.66 -8.82 9.12
C LYS A 141 3.00 -8.77 10.51
N PRO A 142 1.93 -8.02 10.73
CA PRO A 142 1.20 -8.03 12.00
C PRO A 142 0.59 -9.40 12.35
N ILE A 143 0.14 -10.16 11.36
CA ILE A 143 -0.39 -11.52 11.58
C ILE A 143 0.73 -12.44 12.10
N TRP A 144 1.92 -12.36 11.53
CA TRP A 144 3.07 -13.11 11.98
C TRP A 144 3.48 -12.76 13.40
N ILE A 145 3.49 -11.49 13.77
CA ILE A 145 3.78 -11.04 15.14
C ILE A 145 2.74 -11.58 16.11
N PHE A 146 1.45 -11.55 15.73
CA PHE A 146 0.38 -12.11 16.54
C PHE A 146 0.54 -13.62 16.75
N VAL A 147 0.75 -14.38 15.68
CA VAL A 147 0.94 -15.84 15.73
C VAL A 147 2.18 -16.20 16.56
N TYR A 148 3.30 -15.50 16.35
CA TYR A 148 4.50 -15.69 17.13
C TYR A 148 4.27 -15.46 18.62
N ASN A 149 3.65 -14.35 18.99
CA ASN A 149 3.35 -14.03 20.38
C ASN A 149 2.39 -15.05 20.99
N TYR A 150 1.34 -15.44 20.24
CA TYR A 150 0.39 -16.47 20.71
C TYR A 150 1.09 -17.79 21.03
N ILE A 151 1.92 -18.29 20.11
CA ILE A 151 2.69 -19.53 20.31
C ILE A 151 3.66 -19.38 21.49
N TYR A 152 4.42 -18.30 21.55
CA TYR A 152 5.39 -18.05 22.61
C TYR A 152 4.73 -18.07 24.00
N TYR A 153 3.63 -17.37 24.18
CA TYR A 153 2.96 -17.29 25.48
C TYR A 153 2.20 -18.55 25.88
N HIS A 154 1.78 -19.39 24.91
CA HIS A 154 1.05 -20.61 25.23
C HIS A 154 1.96 -21.82 25.45
N PHE A 155 3.11 -21.86 24.80
CA PHE A 155 3.96 -23.05 24.82
C PHE A 155 5.30 -22.86 25.53
N PHE A 156 5.75 -21.62 25.76
CA PHE A 156 7.08 -21.35 26.32
C PHE A 156 7.04 -20.47 27.59
N ARG A 157 5.88 -20.16 28.10
CA ARG A 157 5.68 -19.43 29.37
C ARG A 157 4.63 -20.11 30.24
#